data_54629e745109c6a7dc7c22b06fd84660
#
_entry.id   54629e745109c6a7dc7c22b06fd84660
#
_cell.length_a   1.000
_cell.length_b   1.000
_cell.length_c   1.000
_cell.angle_alpha   90.00
_cell.angle_beta   90.00
_cell.angle_gamma   90.00
#
_symmetry.space_group_name_H-M   'P 1'
#
loop_
_entity.id
_entity.type
_entity.pdbx_description
1 polymer ?
#
loop_
_entity_poly.entity_id
_entity_poly.type
_entity_poly.pdbx_seq_one_letter_code
_entity_poly.pdbx_strand_id
1 'polypeptide(L)'
;MTQLQTEILVKGQPAKAEALVLTAPISFWGGVNPKTGLIADVRHPQHGVAITGKVLCLPGTIGSSSAAAVLLELVYAGLAPAAIILHEPDAILLLGLIVAQEMDHGTPMALKLDREAFGCLSHKILQIDAGGMISIR
;
A
#
# COMPACT_ATOMS: atom_id res chain seq x y z
N MET A 1 8.24 -21.32 7.82
CA MET A 1 8.02 -19.91 7.41
C MET A 1 8.09 -19.83 5.90
N THR A 2 7.10 -19.23 5.30
CA THR A 2 7.05 -19.03 3.86
C THR A 2 7.68 -17.68 3.49
N GLN A 3 8.47 -17.67 2.44
CA GLN A 3 9.07 -16.44 1.93
C GLN A 3 8.67 -16.23 0.47
N LEU A 4 8.41 -14.96 0.13
CA LEU A 4 8.07 -14.55 -1.24
C LEU A 4 8.98 -13.40 -1.64
N GLN A 5 9.61 -13.53 -2.82
CA GLN A 5 10.39 -12.44 -3.38
C GLN A 5 9.47 -11.57 -4.23
N THR A 6 9.53 -10.25 -4.02
CA THR A 6 8.78 -9.26 -4.80
C THR A 6 9.72 -8.48 -5.69
N GLU A 7 9.13 -7.68 -6.59
CA GLU A 7 9.86 -6.67 -7.35
C GLU A 7 9.66 -5.32 -6.65
N ILE A 8 10.76 -4.62 -6.34
CA ILE A 8 10.68 -3.29 -5.72
C ILE A 8 10.36 -2.26 -6.79
N LEU A 9 9.23 -1.57 -6.64
CA LEU A 9 8.84 -0.45 -7.50
C LEU A 9 9.37 0.87 -6.96
N VAL A 10 9.26 1.09 -5.65
CA VAL A 10 9.81 2.25 -4.95
C VAL A 10 10.44 1.77 -3.67
N LYS A 11 11.71 2.05 -3.48
CA LYS A 11 12.42 1.75 -2.24
C LYS A 11 11.82 2.57 -1.10
N GLY A 12 11.81 1.99 0.09
CA GLY A 12 11.30 2.66 1.27
C GLY A 12 11.72 1.92 2.52
N GLN A 13 10.99 2.14 3.60
CA GLN A 13 11.32 1.54 4.89
C GLN A 13 10.90 0.08 4.95
N PRO A 14 11.73 -0.80 5.54
CA PRO A 14 11.28 -2.15 5.88
C PRO A 14 10.03 -2.11 6.75
N ALA A 15 9.22 -3.16 6.69
CA ALA A 15 7.94 -3.19 7.38
C ALA A 15 7.72 -4.50 8.11
N LYS A 16 6.98 -4.43 9.20
CA LYS A 16 6.44 -5.61 9.89
C LYS A 16 5.05 -5.24 10.35
N ALA A 17 4.03 -5.79 9.70
CA ALA A 17 2.64 -5.44 9.97
C ALA A 17 1.68 -6.49 9.41
N GLU A 18 0.44 -6.41 9.85
CA GLU A 18 -0.63 -7.25 9.32
C GLU A 18 -0.96 -6.85 7.89
N ALA A 19 -1.16 -7.84 7.05
CA ALA A 19 -1.59 -7.62 5.68
C ALA A 19 -3.08 -7.29 5.61
N LEU A 20 -3.41 -6.25 4.84
CA LEU A 20 -4.77 -5.92 4.47
C LEU A 20 -4.89 -6.12 2.96
N VAL A 21 -5.49 -7.23 2.56
CA VAL A 21 -5.72 -7.55 1.16
C VAL A 21 -7.08 -7.00 0.75
N LEU A 22 -7.09 -6.02 -0.16
CA LEU A 22 -8.35 -5.50 -0.68
C LEU A 22 -8.95 -6.48 -1.68
N THR A 23 -10.25 -6.64 -1.61
CA THR A 23 -10.98 -7.59 -2.47
C THR A 23 -11.52 -6.93 -3.74
N ALA A 24 -11.37 -5.62 -3.87
CA ALA A 24 -11.76 -4.85 -5.05
C ALA A 24 -10.77 -3.73 -5.30
N PRO A 25 -10.63 -3.26 -6.54
CA PRO A 25 -9.82 -2.08 -6.84
C PRO A 25 -10.32 -0.85 -6.10
N ILE A 26 -9.43 0.13 -5.92
CA ILE A 26 -9.76 1.39 -5.26
C ILE A 26 -9.05 2.53 -5.95
N SER A 27 -9.69 3.70 -5.98
CA SER A 27 -9.04 4.96 -6.29
C SER A 27 -8.65 5.64 -4.98
N PHE A 28 -7.41 6.07 -4.85
CA PHE A 28 -7.02 6.84 -3.66
C PHE A 28 -7.73 8.19 -3.63
N TRP A 29 -8.00 8.77 -4.81
CA TRP A 29 -8.80 9.98 -4.89
C TRP A 29 -10.27 9.64 -4.62
N GLY A 30 -10.80 10.11 -3.50
CA GLY A 30 -12.17 9.86 -3.07
C GLY A 30 -12.39 8.48 -2.43
N GLY A 31 -11.51 7.51 -2.66
CA GLY A 31 -11.64 6.17 -2.11
C GLY A 31 -10.94 5.99 -0.76
N VAL A 32 -9.95 6.82 -0.47
CA VAL A 32 -9.25 6.83 0.82
C VAL A 32 -9.34 8.23 1.40
N ASN A 33 -9.71 8.33 2.68
CA ASN A 33 -9.73 9.61 3.36
C ASN A 33 -8.33 9.94 3.90
N PRO A 34 -7.64 10.97 3.37
CA PRO A 34 -6.27 11.28 3.79
C PRO A 34 -6.18 11.85 5.21
N LYS A 35 -7.30 12.23 5.82
CA LYS A 35 -7.33 12.74 7.18
C LYS A 35 -7.50 11.66 8.22
N THR A 36 -8.01 10.49 7.84
CA THR A 36 -8.31 9.40 8.77
C THR A 36 -7.60 8.10 8.43
N GLY A 37 -7.15 7.92 7.18
CA GLY A 37 -6.59 6.66 6.71
C GLY A 37 -7.62 5.57 6.47
N LEU A 38 -8.91 5.91 6.46
CA LEU A 38 -9.98 4.94 6.27
C LEU A 38 -10.37 4.84 4.80
N ILE A 39 -10.81 3.66 4.39
CA ILE A 39 -11.45 3.49 3.09
C ILE A 39 -12.80 4.21 3.13
N ALA A 40 -12.90 5.28 2.34
CA ALA A 40 -14.04 6.21 2.36
C ALA A 40 -15.09 5.89 1.30
N ASP A 41 -14.75 5.11 0.27
CA ASP A 41 -15.70 4.74 -0.78
C ASP A 41 -16.76 3.81 -0.19
N VAL A 42 -17.99 4.31 -0.09
CA VAL A 42 -19.11 3.57 0.52
C VAL A 42 -19.51 2.32 -0.29
N ARG A 43 -19.11 2.26 -1.57
CA ARG A 43 -19.38 1.11 -2.43
C ARG A 43 -18.28 0.05 -2.37
N HIS A 44 -17.15 0.36 -1.73
CA HIS A 44 -16.08 -0.62 -1.60
C HIS A 44 -16.45 -1.67 -0.53
N PRO A 45 -16.16 -2.97 -0.77
CA PRO A 45 -16.47 -4.02 0.20
C PRO A 45 -15.86 -3.80 1.57
N GLN A 46 -14.74 -3.08 1.65
CA GLN A 46 -14.00 -2.84 2.89
C GLN A 46 -14.11 -1.39 3.36
N HIS A 47 -15.22 -0.73 3.02
CA HIS A 47 -15.53 0.61 3.51
C HIS A 47 -15.36 0.69 5.03
N GLY A 48 -14.70 1.75 5.49
CA GLY A 48 -14.48 2.00 6.91
C GLY A 48 -13.26 1.31 7.51
N VAL A 49 -12.58 0.44 6.75
CA VAL A 49 -11.36 -0.23 7.21
C VAL A 49 -10.18 0.73 7.10
N ALA A 50 -9.33 0.76 8.13
CA ALA A 50 -8.12 1.60 8.13
C ALA A 50 -6.99 0.92 7.34
N ILE A 51 -6.35 1.69 6.44
CA ILE A 51 -5.16 1.24 5.73
C ILE A 51 -3.88 1.60 6.46
N THR A 52 -3.96 2.50 7.44
CA THR A 52 -2.81 3.00 8.20
C THR A 52 -2.06 1.87 8.88
N GLY A 53 -0.75 1.84 8.68
CA GLY A 53 0.12 0.87 9.34
C GLY A 53 -0.04 -0.58 8.89
N LYS A 54 -0.83 -0.83 7.85
CA LYS A 54 -1.03 -2.17 7.28
C LYS A 54 -0.11 -2.38 6.08
N VAL A 55 0.21 -3.64 5.78
CA VAL A 55 0.76 -3.99 4.48
C VAL A 55 -0.43 -4.06 3.52
N LEU A 56 -0.63 -3.01 2.74
CA LEU A 56 -1.80 -2.86 1.89
C LEU A 56 -1.56 -3.56 0.55
N CYS A 57 -2.39 -4.56 0.25
CA CYS A 57 -2.30 -5.33 -0.99
C CYS A 57 -3.46 -4.94 -1.91
N LEU A 58 -3.12 -4.40 -3.08
CA LEU A 58 -4.09 -3.84 -4.03
C LEU A 58 -4.17 -4.73 -5.27
N PRO A 59 -5.34 -5.34 -5.55
CA PRO A 59 -5.53 -6.12 -6.79
C PRO A 59 -5.52 -5.24 -8.03
N GLY A 60 -5.85 -3.96 -7.86
CA GLY A 60 -5.80 -2.95 -8.90
C GLY A 60 -6.11 -1.59 -8.33
N THR A 61 -5.83 -0.56 -9.10
CA THR A 61 -6.18 0.81 -8.78
C THR A 61 -7.09 1.36 -9.86
N ILE A 62 -7.95 2.30 -9.46
CA ILE A 62 -8.77 3.06 -10.41
C ILE A 62 -8.04 4.38 -10.62
N GLY A 63 -7.65 4.66 -11.86
CA GLY A 63 -6.77 5.76 -12.20
C GLY A 63 -7.34 7.12 -11.86
N SER A 64 -6.49 7.98 -11.32
CA SER A 64 -6.73 9.40 -11.10
C SER A 64 -5.39 10.08 -10.93
N SER A 65 -5.18 11.19 -11.61
CA SER A 65 -3.96 12.00 -11.45
C SER A 65 -3.84 12.60 -10.05
N SER A 66 -4.95 12.71 -9.33
CA SER A 66 -4.98 13.24 -7.96
C SER A 66 -4.66 12.19 -6.88
N ALA A 67 -4.57 10.91 -7.26
CA ALA A 67 -4.30 9.84 -6.31
C ALA A 67 -2.94 10.00 -5.63
N ALA A 68 -1.93 10.47 -6.36
CA ALA A 68 -0.60 10.73 -5.80
C ALA A 68 -0.64 11.76 -4.67
N ALA A 69 -1.47 12.79 -4.80
CA ALA A 69 -1.61 13.83 -3.77
C ALA A 69 -2.23 13.25 -2.49
N VAL A 70 -3.17 12.32 -2.62
CA VAL A 70 -3.78 11.65 -1.46
C VAL A 70 -2.74 10.80 -0.74
N LEU A 71 -1.94 10.04 -1.48
CA LEU A 71 -0.89 9.20 -0.89
C LEU A 71 0.18 10.07 -0.21
N LEU A 72 0.59 11.17 -0.85
CA LEU A 72 1.52 12.13 -0.26
C LEU A 72 0.98 12.69 1.05
N GLU A 73 -0.29 13.07 1.09
CA GLU A 73 -0.92 13.60 2.29
C GLU A 73 -0.97 12.58 3.42
N LEU A 74 -1.25 11.31 3.08
CA LEU A 74 -1.20 10.21 4.06
C LEU A 74 0.19 10.05 4.66
N VAL A 75 1.24 10.08 3.83
CA VAL A 75 2.62 10.00 4.32
C VAL A 75 2.91 11.17 5.25
N TYR A 76 2.57 12.37 4.83
CA TYR A 76 2.80 13.59 5.60
C TYR A 76 2.10 13.55 6.95
N ALA A 77 0.88 13.03 7.00
CA ALA A 77 0.07 12.96 8.22
C ALA A 77 0.41 11.78 9.12
N GLY A 78 1.31 10.89 8.71
CA GLY A 78 1.64 9.68 9.48
C GLY A 78 0.55 8.60 9.40
N LEU A 79 -0.29 8.64 8.37
CA LEU A 79 -1.42 7.73 8.20
C LEU A 79 -1.22 6.73 7.04
N ALA A 80 -0.03 6.71 6.46
CA ALA A 80 0.25 5.83 5.33
C ALA A 80 0.27 4.34 5.74
N PRO A 81 0.08 3.43 4.77
CA PRO A 81 0.35 2.01 5.00
C PRO A 81 1.80 1.78 5.41
N ALA A 82 2.08 0.63 6.02
CA ALA A 82 3.44 0.22 6.34
C ALA A 82 4.22 -0.17 5.07
N ALA A 83 3.53 -0.75 4.10
CA ALA A 83 4.05 -1.05 2.77
C ALA A 83 2.86 -1.16 1.82
N ILE A 84 3.13 -1.00 0.51
CA ILE A 84 2.11 -1.12 -0.53
C ILE A 84 2.54 -2.22 -1.49
N ILE A 85 1.67 -3.21 -1.70
CA ILE A 85 1.91 -4.30 -2.63
C ILE A 85 0.87 -4.19 -3.74
N LEU A 86 1.34 -4.07 -4.98
CA LEU A 86 0.51 -3.90 -6.16
C LEU A 86 0.61 -5.12 -7.06
N HIS A 87 -0.54 -5.62 -7.53
CA HIS A 87 -0.57 -6.59 -8.60
C HIS A 87 -0.19 -5.92 -9.93
N GLU A 88 -0.78 -4.77 -10.22
CA GLU A 88 -0.45 -3.95 -11.38
C GLU A 88 0.22 -2.67 -10.93
N PRO A 89 1.44 -2.36 -11.42
CA PRO A 89 2.11 -1.12 -11.08
C PRO A 89 1.28 0.09 -11.49
N ASP A 90 1.24 1.10 -10.63
CA ASP A 90 0.59 2.38 -10.89
C ASP A 90 1.60 3.50 -10.63
N ALA A 91 2.30 3.88 -11.70
CA ALA A 91 3.35 4.90 -11.59
C ALA A 91 2.80 6.26 -11.15
N ILE A 92 1.57 6.58 -11.51
CA ILE A 92 0.94 7.86 -11.13
C ILE A 92 0.71 7.90 -9.63
N LEU A 93 0.13 6.85 -9.06
CA LEU A 93 -0.06 6.75 -7.61
C LEU A 93 1.28 6.85 -6.87
N LEU A 94 2.29 6.13 -7.36
CA LEU A 94 3.58 6.01 -6.69
C LEU A 94 4.42 7.29 -6.76
N LEU A 95 4.08 8.26 -7.62
CA LEU A 95 4.68 9.58 -7.59
C LEU A 95 4.52 10.24 -6.21
N GLY A 96 3.44 9.93 -5.48
CA GLY A 96 3.26 10.43 -4.13
C GLY A 96 4.37 10.04 -3.17
N LEU A 97 4.89 8.81 -3.30
CA LEU A 97 6.01 8.34 -2.49
C LEU A 97 7.31 9.02 -2.91
N ILE A 98 7.52 9.17 -4.21
CA ILE A 98 8.75 9.81 -4.74
C ILE A 98 8.81 11.26 -4.28
N VAL A 99 7.71 12.00 -4.39
CA VAL A 99 7.64 13.40 -3.94
C VAL A 99 7.89 13.47 -2.43
N ALA A 100 7.30 12.57 -1.64
CA ALA A 100 7.50 12.55 -0.20
C ALA A 100 8.98 12.35 0.15
N GLN A 101 9.68 11.47 -0.55
CA GLN A 101 11.11 11.25 -0.35
C GLN A 101 11.94 12.48 -0.69
N GLU A 102 11.58 13.20 -1.76
CA GLU A 102 12.22 14.46 -2.12
C GLU A 102 12.01 15.54 -1.04
N MET A 103 10.96 15.41 -0.26
CA MET A 103 10.66 16.28 0.88
C MET A 103 11.22 15.74 2.20
N ASP A 104 12.13 14.78 2.13
CA ASP A 104 12.81 14.17 3.28
C ASP A 104 11.90 13.39 4.21
N HIS A 105 10.76 12.90 3.75
CA HIS A 105 9.90 11.99 4.53
C HIS A 105 10.33 10.54 4.35
N GLY A 106 10.28 9.77 5.42
CA GLY A 106 10.32 8.32 5.33
C GLY A 106 9.03 7.82 4.71
N THR A 107 9.11 6.86 3.78
CA THR A 107 7.93 6.36 3.07
C THR A 107 7.82 4.86 3.17
N PRO A 108 6.58 4.33 3.00
CA PRO A 108 6.43 2.90 2.77
C PRO A 108 7.15 2.48 1.48
N MET A 109 7.54 1.22 1.44
CA MET A 109 8.05 0.58 0.25
C MET A 109 6.87 0.20 -0.65
N ALA A 110 7.02 0.33 -1.96
CA ALA A 110 6.05 -0.15 -2.93
C ALA A 110 6.62 -1.33 -3.70
N LEU A 111 5.89 -2.41 -3.73
CA LEU A 111 6.31 -3.70 -4.27
C LEU A 111 5.30 -4.20 -5.29
N LYS A 112 5.79 -4.98 -6.27
CA LYS A 112 4.93 -5.70 -7.20
C LYS A 112 4.93 -7.18 -6.82
N LEU A 113 3.73 -7.77 -6.73
CA LEU A 113 3.53 -9.18 -6.49
C LEU A 113 2.25 -9.61 -7.19
N ASP A 114 2.27 -10.79 -7.82
CA ASP A 114 1.08 -11.30 -8.49
C ASP A 114 -0.04 -11.52 -7.48
N ARG A 115 -1.26 -11.09 -7.85
CA ARG A 115 -2.42 -11.20 -6.96
C ARG A 115 -2.78 -12.65 -6.58
N GLU A 116 -2.32 -13.63 -7.35
CA GLU A 116 -2.52 -15.03 -6.98
C GLU A 116 -1.86 -15.38 -5.65
N ALA A 117 -0.80 -14.64 -5.27
CA ALA A 117 -0.14 -14.81 -3.99
C ALA A 117 -0.86 -14.12 -2.84
N PHE A 118 -1.81 -13.22 -3.12
CA PHE A 118 -2.46 -12.41 -2.07
C PHE A 118 -3.25 -13.26 -1.07
N GLY A 119 -3.83 -14.37 -1.53
CA GLY A 119 -4.63 -15.24 -0.66
C GLY A 119 -3.87 -15.78 0.54
N CYS A 120 -2.56 -16.05 0.38
CA CYS A 120 -1.74 -16.56 1.47
C CYS A 120 -1.24 -15.44 2.40
N LEU A 121 -1.45 -14.17 2.03
CA LEU A 121 -1.02 -13.02 2.83
C LEU A 121 -2.11 -12.52 3.77
N SER A 122 -3.38 -12.73 3.43
CA SER A 122 -4.53 -12.10 4.09
C SER A 122 -4.51 -12.37 5.60
N HIS A 123 -4.59 -11.29 6.37
CA HIS A 123 -4.60 -11.30 7.84
C HIS A 123 -3.34 -11.84 8.50
N LYS A 124 -2.30 -12.14 7.72
CA LYS A 124 -1.02 -12.60 8.25
C LYS A 124 -0.15 -11.43 8.66
N ILE A 125 0.75 -11.66 9.61
CA ILE A 125 1.79 -10.69 9.91
C ILE A 125 2.92 -10.92 8.92
N LEU A 126 3.25 -9.88 8.18
CA LEU A 126 4.31 -9.91 7.16
C LEU A 126 5.51 -9.13 7.65
N GLN A 127 6.68 -9.68 7.40
CA GLN A 127 7.94 -8.95 7.59
C GLN A 127 8.56 -8.77 6.22
N ILE A 128 8.83 -7.52 5.85
CA ILE A 128 9.37 -7.18 4.53
C ILE A 128 10.71 -6.50 4.76
N ASP A 129 11.78 -7.09 4.23
CA ASP A 129 13.11 -6.52 4.36
C ASP A 129 13.39 -5.48 3.27
N ALA A 130 14.54 -4.81 3.37
CA ALA A 130 14.93 -3.76 2.43
C ALA A 130 15.08 -4.26 0.98
N GLY A 131 15.26 -5.55 0.80
CA GLY A 131 15.37 -6.18 -0.53
C GLY A 131 14.04 -6.62 -1.12
N GLY A 132 12.92 -6.39 -0.42
CA GLY A 132 11.59 -6.76 -0.91
C GLY A 132 11.21 -8.22 -0.63
N MET A 133 11.97 -8.94 0.20
CA MET A 133 11.62 -10.29 0.60
C MET A 133 10.55 -10.24 1.68
N ILE A 134 9.43 -10.92 1.43
CA ILE A 134 8.34 -11.05 2.39
C ILE A 134 8.51 -12.37 3.14
N SER A 135 8.51 -12.30 4.48
CA SER A 135 8.44 -13.46 5.35
C SER A 135 7.07 -13.47 6.01
N ILE A 136 6.36 -14.60 5.88
CA ILE A 136 5.00 -14.75 6.39
C ILE A 136 5.05 -15.48 7.73
N ARG A 137 4.41 -14.92 8.70
CA ARG A 137 4.37 -15.47 10.05
C ARG A 137 3.02 -16.09 10.36
#